data_9fce1ccf284f1df00aa88c976671de5b
#
_entry.id   9fce1ccf284f1df00aa88c976671de5b
#
_cell.length_a   1.000
_cell.length_b   1.000
_cell.length_c   1.000
_cell.angle_alpha   90.00
_cell.angle_beta   90.00
_cell.angle_gamma   90.00
#
_symmetry.space_group_name_H-M   'P 1'
#
loop_
_entity.id
_entity.type
_entity.pdbx_description
1 polymer ?
#
loop_
_entity_poly.entity_id
_entity_poly.type
_entity_poly.pdbx_seq_one_letter_code
_entity_poly.pdbx_strand_id
1 'polypeptide(L)'
;HYSDGGLKTDFSGEVGYKYVGIDFGEEYLKEKNISIDYIKENMYKVNDEVYIFTNFKKIHSIEKENKNMLIKVGKDQYITDSFDDEVSIGLKTKDGIVILLGCAHPGFLNIIDSIKEFTGEKICGVIGGTHLVEGDDERINKSADYLERMGLKSIGLSHCTGEKAVKIFEEKCKNTFTNR
;
A
#
# COMPACT_ATOMS: atom_id res chain seq x y z
N HIS A 1 7.06 -9.61 8.23
CA HIS A 1 5.59 -9.68 8.26
C HIS A 1 5.13 -11.12 8.49
N TYR A 2 4.09 -11.29 9.27
CA TYR A 2 3.45 -12.58 9.55
C TYR A 2 1.94 -12.41 9.42
N SER A 3 1.27 -13.40 8.84
CA SER A 3 -0.19 -13.44 8.92
C SER A 3 -0.60 -14.34 10.08
N ASP A 4 -1.62 -13.92 10.83
CA ASP A 4 -2.29 -14.80 11.79
C ASP A 4 -3.09 -15.83 10.99
N GLY A 5 -2.63 -17.07 10.99
CA GLY A 5 -3.31 -18.18 10.32
C GLY A 5 -4.65 -18.53 10.93
N GLY A 6 -5.07 -17.86 12.03
CA GLY A 6 -6.22 -18.24 12.82
C GLY A 6 -6.03 -19.65 13.42
N LEU A 7 -7.10 -20.26 13.89
CA LEU A 7 -7.12 -21.64 14.37
C LEU A 7 -7.00 -22.70 13.25
N LYS A 8 -6.53 -22.34 12.07
CA LYS A 8 -6.21 -23.32 11.03
C LYS A 8 -4.84 -23.90 11.36
N THR A 9 -4.86 -25.08 11.97
CA THR A 9 -3.69 -25.94 11.98
C THR A 9 -3.26 -26.16 10.52
N ASP A 10 -2.00 -25.85 10.20
CA ASP A 10 -1.41 -26.45 9.04
C ASP A 10 -1.41 -27.99 9.20
N PHE A 11 -0.99 -28.72 8.18
CA PHE A 11 -0.93 -30.18 8.24
C PHE A 11 -0.03 -30.73 9.36
N SER A 12 0.73 -29.88 10.07
CA SER A 12 1.56 -30.25 11.22
C SER A 12 0.83 -30.19 12.55
N GLY A 13 -0.35 -29.59 12.60
CA GLY A 13 -1.13 -29.43 13.84
C GLY A 13 -0.64 -28.30 14.75
N GLU A 14 0.31 -27.49 14.30
CA GLU A 14 0.79 -26.33 15.07
C GLU A 14 -0.09 -25.11 14.77
N VAL A 15 -0.58 -24.49 15.85
CA VAL A 15 -1.17 -23.13 15.78
C VAL A 15 -0.01 -22.17 15.52
N GLY A 16 0.16 -21.72 14.28
CA GLY A 16 1.34 -20.98 13.89
C GLY A 16 1.04 -19.74 13.07
N TYR A 17 1.83 -18.72 13.30
CA TYR A 17 1.90 -17.55 12.43
C TYR A 17 2.66 -17.88 11.16
N LYS A 18 2.07 -17.60 10.01
CA LYS A 18 2.72 -17.81 8.72
C LYS A 18 3.59 -16.61 8.36
N TYR A 19 4.87 -16.82 8.07
CA TYR A 19 5.72 -15.78 7.50
C TYR A 19 5.26 -15.42 6.09
N VAL A 20 5.05 -14.13 5.84
CA VAL A 20 4.59 -13.57 4.55
C VAL A 20 5.48 -12.43 4.05
N GLY A 21 6.65 -12.24 4.68
CA GLY A 21 7.66 -11.28 4.22
C GLY A 21 8.50 -11.82 3.05
N ILE A 22 9.51 -11.05 2.67
CA ILE A 22 10.49 -11.46 1.66
C ILE A 22 11.34 -12.63 2.18
N ASP A 23 11.77 -13.52 1.29
CA ASP A 23 12.51 -14.76 1.62
C ASP A 23 14.03 -14.59 1.59
N PHE A 24 14.54 -13.37 1.40
CA PHE A 24 15.95 -13.05 1.44
C PHE A 24 16.25 -11.91 2.40
N GLY A 25 17.48 -11.84 2.90
CA GLY A 25 17.97 -10.78 3.80
C GLY A 25 19.08 -9.96 3.19
N GLU A 26 19.62 -9.02 3.98
CA GLU A 26 20.73 -8.15 3.57
C GLU A 26 21.97 -8.92 3.12
N GLU A 27 22.25 -10.08 3.73
CA GLU A 27 23.41 -10.90 3.38
C GLU A 27 23.34 -11.34 1.91
N TYR A 28 22.16 -11.78 1.46
CA TYR A 28 21.93 -12.15 0.06
C TYR A 28 22.19 -10.96 -0.87
N LEU A 29 21.72 -9.77 -0.52
CA LEU A 29 21.94 -8.57 -1.33
C LEU A 29 23.41 -8.19 -1.39
N LYS A 30 24.14 -8.30 -0.27
CA LYS A 30 25.58 -8.08 -0.22
C LYS A 30 26.37 -9.07 -1.08
N GLU A 31 26.01 -10.35 -1.04
CA GLU A 31 26.61 -11.38 -1.90
C GLU A 31 26.38 -11.09 -3.40
N LYS A 32 25.26 -10.46 -3.75
CA LYS A 32 24.92 -10.03 -5.12
C LYS A 32 25.51 -8.68 -5.49
N ASN A 33 26.31 -8.03 -4.61
CA ASN A 33 26.83 -6.67 -4.78
C ASN A 33 25.73 -5.63 -5.04
N ILE A 34 24.56 -5.78 -4.40
CA ILE A 34 23.46 -4.82 -4.46
C ILE A 34 23.58 -3.88 -3.27
N SER A 35 23.68 -2.58 -3.55
CA SER A 35 23.66 -1.53 -2.53
C SER A 35 22.27 -1.38 -1.96
N ILE A 36 22.20 -1.11 -0.65
CA ILE A 36 20.95 -0.88 0.07
C ILE A 36 20.99 0.55 0.61
N ASP A 37 19.96 1.34 0.28
CA ASP A 37 19.75 2.66 0.85
C ASP A 37 18.48 2.61 1.74
N TYR A 38 18.65 2.93 3.02
CA TYR A 38 17.55 3.01 3.99
C TYR A 38 17.00 4.42 4.02
N ILE A 39 15.77 4.58 3.55
CA ILE A 39 15.09 5.88 3.51
C ILE A 39 14.39 6.10 4.85
N LYS A 40 14.68 7.23 5.50
CA LYS A 40 14.07 7.63 6.78
C LYS A 40 13.19 8.88 6.65
N GLU A 41 13.37 9.63 5.57
CA GLU A 41 12.62 10.83 5.27
C GLU A 41 11.25 10.47 4.68
N ASN A 42 10.26 11.34 4.87
CA ASN A 42 8.93 11.15 4.30
C ASN A 42 8.95 11.14 2.76
N MET A 43 9.91 11.83 2.16
CA MET A 43 10.10 11.93 0.74
C MET A 43 11.59 11.91 0.40
N TYR A 44 11.99 10.95 -0.43
CA TYR A 44 13.35 10.84 -0.97
C TYR A 44 13.32 11.07 -2.48
N LYS A 45 14.13 12.02 -2.96
CA LYS A 45 14.22 12.36 -4.38
C LYS A 45 15.30 11.49 -5.05
N VAL A 46 14.87 10.56 -5.89
CA VAL A 46 15.79 9.73 -6.69
C VAL A 46 16.39 10.57 -7.84
N ASN A 47 15.54 11.33 -8.54
CA ASN A 47 15.91 12.29 -9.58
C ASN A 47 14.80 13.35 -9.72
N ASP A 48 14.83 14.17 -10.76
CA ASP A 48 13.85 15.26 -10.95
C ASP A 48 12.42 14.78 -11.21
N GLU A 49 12.25 13.53 -11.60
CA GLU A 49 10.96 12.96 -11.98
C GLU A 49 10.48 11.83 -11.03
N VAL A 50 11.40 11.22 -10.26
CA VAL A 50 11.11 10.03 -9.44
C VAL A 50 11.36 10.31 -7.97
N TYR A 51 10.35 10.03 -7.16
CA TYR A 51 10.37 10.15 -5.71
C TYR A 51 9.99 8.84 -5.06
N ILE A 52 10.54 8.58 -3.87
CA ILE A 52 10.11 7.50 -2.98
C ILE A 52 9.49 8.15 -1.75
N PHE A 53 8.34 7.65 -1.32
CA PHE A 53 7.60 8.12 -0.16
C PHE A 53 7.48 7.04 0.90
N THR A 54 7.60 7.44 2.16
CA THR A 54 7.47 6.59 3.34
C THR A 54 6.75 7.34 4.46
N ASN A 55 6.63 6.74 5.65
CA ASN A 55 6.09 7.38 6.86
C ASN A 55 4.70 8.00 6.66
N PHE A 56 3.78 7.25 6.09
CA PHE A 56 2.43 7.73 5.77
C PHE A 56 1.62 8.01 7.03
N LYS A 57 0.93 9.14 7.03
CA LYS A 57 0.05 9.55 8.14
C LYS A 57 -1.25 8.77 8.10
N LYS A 58 -1.72 8.30 9.25
CA LYS A 58 -3.02 7.65 9.39
C LYS A 58 -4.11 8.71 9.63
N ILE A 59 -4.69 9.23 8.54
CA ILE A 59 -5.63 10.36 8.53
C ILE A 59 -7.08 9.89 8.39
N HIS A 60 -7.29 8.88 7.55
CA HIS A 60 -8.62 8.41 7.18
C HIS A 60 -9.12 7.32 8.14
N SER A 61 -10.17 7.61 8.89
CA SER A 61 -10.76 6.66 9.86
C SER A 61 -11.37 5.40 9.24
N ILE A 62 -11.63 5.42 7.93
CA ILE A 62 -12.12 4.25 7.18
C ILE A 62 -10.98 3.28 6.80
N GLU A 63 -9.73 3.74 6.84
CA GLU A 63 -8.55 2.93 6.62
C GLU A 63 -8.16 2.22 7.92
N LYS A 64 -8.78 1.06 8.15
CA LYS A 64 -8.56 0.26 9.37
C LYS A 64 -7.30 -0.58 9.24
N GLU A 65 -6.56 -0.69 10.33
CA GLU A 65 -5.43 -1.63 10.42
C GLU A 65 -5.91 -3.08 10.27
N ASN A 66 -5.17 -3.87 9.51
CA ASN A 66 -5.41 -5.30 9.43
C ASN A 66 -4.80 -5.99 10.66
N LYS A 67 -5.65 -6.35 11.61
CA LYS A 67 -5.25 -7.01 12.87
C LYS A 67 -4.71 -8.43 12.67
N ASN A 68 -4.90 -9.02 11.48
CA ASN A 68 -4.38 -10.34 11.15
C ASN A 68 -2.95 -10.29 10.60
N MET A 69 -2.41 -9.09 10.34
CA MET A 69 -1.03 -8.88 9.94
C MET A 69 -0.19 -8.47 11.14
N LEU A 70 0.93 -9.16 11.32
CA LEU A 70 1.74 -9.07 12.53
C LEU A 70 3.21 -8.89 12.21
N ILE A 71 3.93 -8.25 13.12
CA ILE A 71 5.39 -8.27 13.17
C ILE A 71 5.87 -8.99 14.41
N LYS A 72 6.96 -9.73 14.28
CA LYS A 72 7.62 -10.41 15.40
C LYS A 72 8.58 -9.45 16.11
N VAL A 73 8.32 -9.20 17.38
CA VAL A 73 9.13 -8.29 18.22
C VAL A 73 9.99 -9.02 19.26
N GLY A 74 9.83 -10.32 19.40
CA GLY A 74 10.58 -11.15 20.34
C GLY A 74 10.50 -12.64 19.96
N LYS A 75 11.05 -13.53 20.79
CA LYS A 75 11.13 -14.97 20.48
C LYS A 75 9.76 -15.56 20.11
N ASP A 76 8.72 -15.24 20.88
CA ASP A 76 7.35 -15.72 20.67
C ASP A 76 6.33 -14.59 20.89
N GLN A 77 6.75 -13.35 20.55
CA GLN A 77 5.94 -12.16 20.75
C GLN A 77 5.66 -11.51 19.38
N TYR A 78 4.36 -11.30 19.13
CA TYR A 78 3.86 -10.68 17.92
C TYR A 78 2.95 -9.51 18.29
N ILE A 79 3.03 -8.44 17.53
CA ILE A 79 2.15 -7.28 17.62
C ILE A 79 1.55 -6.98 16.26
N THR A 80 0.43 -6.26 16.21
CA THR A 80 -0.16 -5.82 14.94
C THR A 80 0.88 -5.05 14.12
N ASP A 81 0.97 -5.35 12.85
CA ASP A 81 1.87 -4.70 11.92
C ASP A 81 1.33 -3.31 11.55
N SER A 82 2.12 -2.28 11.81
CA SER A 82 1.80 -0.90 11.43
C SER A 82 2.21 -0.57 9.99
N PHE A 83 2.98 -1.46 9.35
CA PHE A 83 3.55 -1.28 8.01
C PHE A 83 4.32 0.02 7.85
N ASP A 84 5.14 0.36 8.86
CA ASP A 84 5.97 1.57 8.83
C ASP A 84 7.10 1.51 7.78
N ASP A 85 7.36 0.33 7.24
CA ASP A 85 8.30 0.05 6.15
C ASP A 85 7.66 0.14 4.73
N GLU A 86 6.35 0.42 4.64
CA GLU A 86 5.68 0.58 3.35
C GLU A 86 6.28 1.74 2.56
N VAL A 87 6.51 1.53 1.28
CA VAL A 87 7.00 2.55 0.35
C VAL A 87 6.06 2.70 -0.84
N SER A 88 5.98 3.91 -1.36
CA SER A 88 5.30 4.21 -2.62
C SER A 88 6.21 5.04 -3.51
N ILE A 89 6.04 4.92 -4.81
CA ILE A 89 6.81 5.69 -5.79
C ILE A 89 5.91 6.78 -6.37
N GLY A 90 6.44 7.99 -6.49
CA GLY A 90 5.81 9.08 -7.20
C GLY A 90 6.56 9.42 -8.47
N LEU A 91 5.83 9.49 -9.57
CA LEU A 91 6.35 9.94 -10.85
C LEU A 91 5.83 11.35 -11.13
N LYS A 92 6.73 12.32 -11.17
CA LYS A 92 6.39 13.70 -11.50
C LYS A 92 6.15 13.83 -13.00
N THR A 93 5.01 14.38 -13.36
CA THR A 93 4.63 14.65 -14.75
C THR A 93 4.25 16.12 -14.89
N LYS A 94 4.02 16.58 -16.12
CA LYS A 94 3.49 17.94 -16.37
C LYS A 94 2.10 18.19 -15.76
N ASP A 95 1.36 17.13 -15.43
CA ASP A 95 -0.02 17.18 -14.94
C ASP A 95 -0.12 17.00 -13.42
N GLY A 96 0.98 16.69 -12.76
CA GLY A 96 1.08 16.39 -11.35
C GLY A 96 1.81 15.07 -11.10
N ILE A 97 1.58 14.47 -9.94
CA ILE A 97 2.22 13.21 -9.53
C ILE A 97 1.31 12.03 -9.86
N VAL A 98 1.89 11.00 -10.48
CA VAL A 98 1.32 9.66 -10.57
C VAL A 98 1.93 8.83 -9.45
N ILE A 99 1.07 8.24 -8.61
CA ILE A 99 1.48 7.38 -7.50
C ILE A 99 1.46 5.92 -7.96
N LEU A 100 2.57 5.22 -7.73
CA LEU A 100 2.65 3.77 -7.85
C LEU A 100 2.63 3.16 -6.46
N LEU A 101 1.60 2.36 -6.19
CA LEU A 101 1.38 1.66 -4.93
C LEU A 101 1.88 0.22 -5.01
N GLY A 102 2.39 -0.31 -3.89
CA GLY A 102 2.48 -1.74 -3.65
C GLY A 102 1.11 -2.32 -3.29
N CYS A 103 0.95 -2.79 -2.07
CA CYS A 103 -0.35 -3.22 -1.52
C CYS A 103 -1.09 -2.11 -0.76
N ALA A 104 -0.40 -1.04 -0.37
CA ALA A 104 -0.95 0.09 0.36
C ALA A 104 -1.54 -0.29 1.74
N HIS A 105 -0.82 -1.09 2.52
CA HIS A 105 -1.28 -1.57 3.84
C HIS A 105 -1.57 -0.45 4.85
N PRO A 106 -0.83 0.69 4.89
CA PRO A 106 -1.20 1.82 5.76
C PRO A 106 -2.55 2.47 5.40
N GLY A 107 -3.16 2.03 4.30
CA GLY A 107 -4.35 2.62 3.71
C GLY A 107 -4.03 3.51 2.51
N PHE A 108 -4.56 3.19 1.34
CA PHE A 108 -4.18 3.90 0.13
C PHE A 108 -4.65 5.37 0.11
N LEU A 109 -5.76 5.72 0.78
CA LEU A 109 -6.16 7.11 0.96
C LEU A 109 -5.20 7.88 1.87
N ASN A 110 -4.70 7.22 2.92
CA ASN A 110 -3.66 7.77 3.80
C ASN A 110 -2.38 8.07 3.02
N ILE A 111 -1.98 7.15 2.14
CA ILE A 111 -0.81 7.32 1.27
C ILE A 111 -1.01 8.51 0.32
N ILE A 112 -2.13 8.58 -0.38
CA ILE A 112 -2.44 9.66 -1.32
C ILE A 112 -2.37 11.03 -0.64
N ASP A 113 -3.04 11.20 0.50
CA ASP A 113 -3.07 12.49 1.19
C ASP A 113 -1.73 12.83 1.85
N SER A 114 -0.98 11.84 2.33
CA SER A 114 0.39 12.06 2.80
C SER A 114 1.29 12.58 1.67
N ILE A 115 1.26 11.95 0.51
CA ILE A 115 2.08 12.37 -0.65
C ILE A 115 1.68 13.76 -1.12
N LYS A 116 0.39 14.06 -1.16
CA LYS A 116 -0.11 15.40 -1.48
C LYS A 116 0.39 16.46 -0.49
N GLU A 117 0.43 16.14 0.80
CA GLU A 117 0.98 17.03 1.84
C GLU A 117 2.50 17.19 1.70
N PHE A 118 3.24 16.08 1.51
CA PHE A 118 4.70 16.12 1.42
C PHE A 118 5.21 16.91 0.21
N THR A 119 4.48 16.84 -0.88
CA THR A 119 4.90 17.47 -2.15
C THR A 119 4.28 18.84 -2.39
N GLY A 120 3.10 19.11 -1.84
CA GLY A 120 2.28 20.27 -2.22
C GLY A 120 1.76 20.20 -3.67
N GLU A 121 2.00 19.09 -4.37
CA GLU A 121 1.68 18.91 -5.79
C GLU A 121 0.30 18.24 -5.96
N LYS A 122 -0.31 18.48 -7.13
CA LYS A 122 -1.53 17.77 -7.51
C LYS A 122 -1.23 16.29 -7.80
N ILE A 123 -2.04 15.39 -7.27
CA ILE A 123 -2.04 14.00 -7.71
C ILE A 123 -2.88 13.88 -8.97
N CYS A 124 -2.34 13.29 -10.02
CA CYS A 124 -3.01 13.14 -11.31
C CYS A 124 -3.27 11.68 -11.70
N GLY A 125 -2.65 10.71 -11.01
CA GLY A 125 -2.88 9.30 -11.25
C GLY A 125 -2.52 8.44 -10.05
N VAL A 126 -3.18 7.28 -9.94
CA VAL A 126 -2.91 6.26 -8.92
C VAL A 126 -2.94 4.89 -9.59
N ILE A 127 -1.88 4.10 -9.41
CA ILE A 127 -1.71 2.78 -10.02
C ILE A 127 -1.19 1.81 -8.97
N GLY A 128 -1.78 0.62 -8.88
CA GLY A 128 -1.31 -0.46 -8.01
C GLY A 128 -2.39 -1.12 -7.16
N GLY A 129 -1.99 -1.69 -6.03
CA GLY A 129 -2.88 -2.35 -5.07
C GLY A 129 -3.41 -1.38 -4.01
N THR A 130 -4.62 -1.63 -3.52
CA THR A 130 -5.27 -0.78 -2.51
C THR A 130 -5.67 -1.51 -1.24
N HIS A 131 -5.36 -2.79 -1.18
CA HIS A 131 -5.75 -3.71 -0.09
C HIS A 131 -7.24 -3.62 0.29
N LEU A 132 -8.12 -3.41 -0.72
CA LEU A 132 -9.57 -3.36 -0.53
C LEU A 132 -10.25 -4.73 -0.63
N VAL A 133 -9.50 -5.79 -0.95
CA VAL A 133 -10.01 -7.17 -0.97
C VAL A 133 -10.63 -7.58 0.38
N GLU A 134 -10.15 -7.03 1.47
CA GLU A 134 -10.67 -7.23 2.83
C GLU A 134 -11.59 -6.09 3.31
N GLY A 135 -11.84 -5.10 2.44
CA GLY A 135 -12.66 -3.95 2.76
C GLY A 135 -14.16 -4.28 2.80
N ASP A 136 -14.87 -3.72 3.78
CA ASP A 136 -16.31 -3.71 3.78
C ASP A 136 -16.87 -2.76 2.68
N ASP A 137 -18.17 -2.86 2.41
CA ASP A 137 -18.83 -2.07 1.37
C ASP A 137 -18.71 -0.57 1.62
N GLU A 138 -18.73 -0.16 2.87
CA GLU A 138 -18.59 1.26 3.24
C GLU A 138 -17.21 1.78 2.87
N ARG A 139 -16.15 1.06 3.22
CA ARG A 139 -14.77 1.43 2.89
C ARG A 139 -14.58 1.50 1.38
N ILE A 140 -15.02 0.46 0.64
CA ILE A 140 -14.86 0.43 -0.82
C ILE A 140 -15.60 1.60 -1.49
N ASN A 141 -16.87 1.83 -1.12
CA ASN A 141 -17.66 2.91 -1.72
C ASN A 141 -17.10 4.29 -1.40
N LYS A 142 -16.75 4.57 -0.15
CA LYS A 142 -16.14 5.86 0.25
C LYS A 142 -14.81 6.10 -0.44
N SER A 143 -14.03 5.06 -0.64
CA SER A 143 -12.76 5.11 -1.36
C SER A 143 -12.95 5.46 -2.83
N ALA A 144 -13.93 4.84 -3.50
CA ALA A 144 -14.25 5.17 -4.88
C ALA A 144 -14.79 6.60 -5.02
N ASP A 145 -15.68 7.03 -4.13
CA ASP A 145 -16.19 8.42 -4.09
C ASP A 145 -15.07 9.43 -3.86
N TYR A 146 -14.06 9.06 -3.08
CA TYR A 146 -12.89 9.91 -2.85
C TYR A 146 -12.08 10.11 -4.12
N LEU A 147 -11.73 9.02 -4.83
CA LEU A 147 -10.97 9.11 -6.09
C LEU A 147 -11.76 9.81 -7.20
N GLU A 148 -13.08 9.57 -7.29
CA GLU A 148 -13.95 10.28 -8.23
C GLU A 148 -13.87 11.80 -8.02
N ARG A 149 -14.01 12.26 -6.77
CA ARG A 149 -13.93 13.69 -6.43
C ARG A 149 -12.55 14.31 -6.67
N MET A 150 -11.47 13.50 -6.60
CA MET A 150 -10.13 14.01 -6.91
C MET A 150 -9.95 14.41 -8.38
N GLY A 151 -10.76 13.88 -9.27
CA GLY A 151 -10.67 14.16 -10.70
C GLY A 151 -9.33 13.73 -11.29
N LEU A 152 -8.86 12.54 -10.92
CA LEU A 152 -7.62 11.98 -11.43
C LEU A 152 -7.70 11.77 -12.94
N LYS A 153 -6.58 11.83 -13.65
CA LYS A 153 -6.50 11.54 -15.09
C LYS A 153 -6.43 10.04 -15.37
N SER A 154 -5.88 9.26 -14.44
CA SER A 154 -5.75 7.82 -14.57
C SER A 154 -5.86 7.11 -13.23
N ILE A 155 -6.58 6.01 -13.22
CA ILE A 155 -6.70 5.10 -12.08
C ILE A 155 -6.51 3.69 -12.62
N GLY A 156 -5.48 2.99 -12.15
CA GLY A 156 -5.17 1.62 -12.54
C GLY A 156 -5.02 0.74 -11.31
N LEU A 157 -6.11 0.07 -10.90
CA LEU A 157 -6.12 -0.73 -9.68
C LEU A 157 -6.08 -2.22 -10.01
N SER A 158 -5.30 -2.99 -9.23
CA SER A 158 -5.08 -4.41 -9.47
C SER A 158 -4.72 -5.14 -8.17
N HIS A 159 -4.29 -6.38 -8.30
CA HIS A 159 -3.72 -7.21 -7.23
C HIS A 159 -4.65 -7.31 -6.01
N CYS A 160 -4.24 -6.80 -4.84
CA CYS A 160 -4.99 -6.85 -3.58
C CYS A 160 -6.19 -5.88 -3.52
N THR A 161 -6.53 -5.18 -4.60
CA THR A 161 -7.76 -4.39 -4.66
C THR A 161 -9.01 -5.28 -4.59
N GLY A 162 -8.98 -6.45 -5.22
CA GLY A 162 -10.08 -7.40 -5.25
C GLY A 162 -11.17 -7.07 -6.28
N GLU A 163 -11.79 -8.08 -6.84
CA GLU A 163 -12.76 -7.94 -7.94
C GLU A 163 -13.97 -7.06 -7.58
N LYS A 164 -14.46 -7.15 -6.35
CA LYS A 164 -15.60 -6.37 -5.88
C LYS A 164 -15.30 -4.88 -5.91
N ALA A 165 -14.14 -4.49 -5.37
CA ALA A 165 -13.71 -3.10 -5.38
C ALA A 165 -13.47 -2.61 -6.80
N VAL A 166 -12.78 -3.39 -7.64
CA VAL A 166 -12.55 -3.06 -9.06
C VAL A 166 -13.85 -2.72 -9.76
N LYS A 167 -14.91 -3.53 -9.64
CA LYS A 167 -16.23 -3.26 -10.25
C LYS A 167 -16.83 -1.94 -9.80
N ILE A 168 -16.76 -1.63 -8.50
CA ILE A 168 -17.27 -0.37 -7.96
C ILE A 168 -16.49 0.84 -8.51
N PHE A 169 -15.15 0.72 -8.61
CA PHE A 169 -14.33 1.77 -9.20
C PHE A 169 -14.59 1.94 -10.70
N GLU A 170 -14.80 0.86 -11.45
CA GLU A 170 -15.20 0.91 -12.86
C GLU A 170 -16.52 1.66 -13.06
N GLU A 171 -17.49 1.45 -12.18
CA GLU A 171 -18.79 2.13 -12.24
C GLU A 171 -18.71 3.62 -11.89
N LYS A 172 -17.94 3.98 -10.85
CA LYS A 172 -17.87 5.36 -10.36
C LYS A 172 -16.84 6.22 -11.10
N CYS A 173 -15.72 5.63 -11.49
CA CYS A 173 -14.59 6.33 -12.12
C CYS A 173 -14.47 6.04 -13.63
N LYS A 174 -15.58 5.86 -14.33
CA LYS A 174 -15.68 5.36 -15.73
C LYS A 174 -14.69 5.96 -16.72
N ASN A 175 -14.39 7.25 -16.61
CA ASN A 175 -13.59 7.98 -17.59
C ASN A 175 -12.09 7.93 -17.32
N THR A 176 -11.69 7.44 -16.16
CA THR A 176 -10.31 7.49 -15.69
C THR A 176 -9.78 6.12 -15.23
N PHE A 177 -10.69 5.17 -15.01
CA PHE A 177 -10.35 3.84 -14.55
C PHE A 177 -9.90 2.93 -15.70
N THR A 178 -8.80 2.22 -15.49
CA THR A 178 -8.31 1.19 -16.41
C THR A 178 -8.03 -0.09 -15.60
N ASN A 179 -8.76 -1.15 -15.91
CA ASN A 179 -8.50 -2.49 -15.41
C ASN A 179 -7.69 -3.25 -16.46
N ARG A 180 -6.50 -3.73 -16.10
CA ARG A 180 -5.68 -4.61 -16.96
C ARG A 180 -5.09 -5.74 -16.15
#